data_11d44823ab6f10c3e398ce5e009a6084
#
_entry.id   11d44823ab6f10c3e398ce5e009a6084
#
_cell.length_a   1.000
_cell.length_b   1.000
_cell.length_c   1.000
_cell.angle_alpha   90.00
_cell.angle_beta   90.00
_cell.angle_gamma   90.00
#
_symmetry.space_group_name_H-M   'P 1'
#
loop_
_entity.id
_entity.type
_entity.pdbx_description
1 polymer ?
#
loop_
_entity_poly.entity_id
_entity_poly.type
_entity_poly.pdbx_seq_one_letter_code
_entity_poly.pdbx_strand_id
1 'polypeptide(L)'
;MSTYDVIIVGAGPIGLFLAHELGLRGTSVLVLEREVTPDSPYRTAPLGLRGLNTISLEAFYRRDMMHLVANLVKPRFLKPKERFTFGGHFAGMILNAELLDMEKHKYRLPGPALVPNGTMLDVVERVLAEKSEAVGVKILRGKGVTSLSQDDNSITVEAGGETFTGKWLVGCDGGRSTIRKIAGFEWAGTKPECTGYAILADYDNKEVLKSGFNATDGGMYIVGHLGNMFLLDFDGGAYDRTQEITPEHLNTVIARVTCQDVKVANLKHASAFTDRCMQATEYRLGRVLLAGDAAHIHSPLGAQGLNLGLGDAINLGWKLAATIKAGDNADLTLLDTYGKERIPIGQWVLEWTRAQITTLRPDLFGKATRHVIRDLIATTEGNNFFLDRVWGLSNRYDLGDEHPLVGSSVPDFEFNDESRLGPKLKNGLGMLLDFEADETLKGLTEKYAGKVDYLSASAKEQLGLSAMLIRPDGVVAWAAEGNTDIDAVKAAFERWFGLGSK
;
A
#
# COMPACT_ATOMS: atom_id res chain seq x y z
N MET A 1 -25.04 20.66 14.04
CA MET A 1 -23.91 20.19 13.20
C MET A 1 -24.03 18.70 13.05
N SER A 2 -23.80 18.14 11.86
CA SER A 2 -23.80 16.70 11.68
C SER A 2 -22.53 16.11 12.28
N THR A 3 -22.65 15.16 13.17
CA THR A 3 -21.50 14.45 13.76
C THR A 3 -21.26 13.19 12.98
N TYR A 4 -20.02 12.96 12.53
CA TYR A 4 -19.58 11.75 11.83
C TYR A 4 -18.92 10.77 12.79
N ASP A 5 -18.96 9.48 12.48
CA ASP A 5 -18.15 8.54 13.24
C ASP A 5 -16.66 8.70 12.92
N VAL A 6 -16.31 8.94 11.66
CA VAL A 6 -14.92 9.14 11.23
C VAL A 6 -14.80 10.33 10.27
N ILE A 7 -13.83 11.19 10.53
CA ILE A 7 -13.33 12.19 9.58
C ILE A 7 -12.02 11.67 9.01
N ILE A 8 -11.93 11.57 7.69
CA ILE A 8 -10.68 11.25 6.96
C ILE A 8 -10.16 12.52 6.30
N VAL A 9 -8.90 12.84 6.50
CA VAL A 9 -8.27 14.01 5.87
C VAL A 9 -7.37 13.55 4.75
N GLY A 10 -7.74 13.88 3.52
CA GLY A 10 -7.10 13.49 2.26
C GLY A 10 -7.92 12.49 1.45
N ALA A 11 -8.31 12.86 0.22
CA ALA A 11 -9.00 12.03 -0.76
C ALA A 11 -8.04 11.44 -1.81
N GLY A 12 -6.82 11.09 -1.40
CA GLY A 12 -5.92 10.23 -2.17
C GLY A 12 -6.34 8.75 -2.06
N PRO A 13 -5.63 7.84 -2.74
CA PRO A 13 -6.03 6.42 -2.82
C PRO A 13 -6.18 5.76 -1.45
N ILE A 14 -5.35 6.15 -0.47
CA ILE A 14 -5.36 5.54 0.87
C ILE A 14 -6.58 6.00 1.67
N GLY A 15 -6.85 7.32 1.67
CA GLY A 15 -8.02 7.86 2.36
C GLY A 15 -9.34 7.37 1.76
N LEU A 16 -9.41 7.27 0.43
CA LEU A 16 -10.59 6.75 -0.28
C LEU A 16 -10.79 5.25 -0.03
N PHE A 17 -9.73 4.44 -0.03
CA PHE A 17 -9.88 3.01 0.26
C PHE A 17 -10.30 2.78 1.72
N LEU A 18 -9.70 3.51 2.66
CA LEU A 18 -10.13 3.49 4.06
C LEU A 18 -11.59 3.93 4.22
N ALA A 19 -12.00 4.98 3.51
CA ALA A 19 -13.38 5.46 3.53
C ALA A 19 -14.36 4.38 3.03
N HIS A 20 -14.03 3.70 1.93
CA HIS A 20 -14.79 2.57 1.44
C HIS A 20 -14.87 1.43 2.48
N GLU A 21 -13.76 1.04 3.10
CA GLU A 21 -13.73 -0.02 4.11
C GLU A 21 -14.60 0.29 5.33
N LEU A 22 -14.62 1.54 5.76
CA LEU A 22 -15.46 2.01 6.86
C LEU A 22 -16.95 2.08 6.45
N GLY A 23 -17.25 2.70 5.30
CA GLY A 23 -18.61 2.81 4.77
C GLY A 23 -19.25 1.46 4.48
N LEU A 24 -18.51 0.50 3.93
CA LEU A 24 -18.95 -0.88 3.71
C LEU A 24 -19.47 -1.54 4.99
N ARG A 25 -18.99 -1.11 6.17
CA ARG A 25 -19.39 -1.59 7.48
C ARG A 25 -20.44 -0.72 8.18
N GLY A 26 -21.01 0.25 7.44
CA GLY A 26 -22.09 1.12 7.92
C GLY A 26 -21.60 2.25 8.83
N THR A 27 -20.30 2.58 8.83
CA THR A 27 -19.73 3.71 9.56
C THR A 27 -20.04 5.03 8.81
N SER A 28 -20.46 6.07 9.52
CA SER A 28 -20.67 7.40 8.96
C SER A 28 -19.32 8.11 8.73
N VAL A 29 -18.95 8.31 7.47
CA VAL A 29 -17.64 8.83 7.09
C VAL A 29 -17.73 10.14 6.33
N LEU A 30 -16.90 11.12 6.73
CA LEU A 30 -16.62 12.34 5.99
C LEU A 30 -15.17 12.36 5.53
N VAL A 31 -14.94 12.54 4.24
CA VAL A 31 -13.61 12.77 3.67
C VAL A 31 -13.46 14.26 3.34
N LEU A 32 -12.39 14.87 3.87
CA LEU A 32 -12.02 16.26 3.61
C LEU A 32 -10.78 16.31 2.70
N GLU A 33 -10.89 16.94 1.55
CA GLU A 33 -9.80 17.06 0.58
C GLU A 33 -9.50 18.54 0.31
N ARG A 34 -8.22 18.88 0.35
CA ARG A 34 -7.75 20.25 0.11
C ARG A 34 -7.94 20.69 -1.34
N GLU A 35 -7.63 19.80 -2.28
CA GLU A 35 -7.73 20.11 -3.71
C GLU A 35 -9.20 20.19 -4.14
N VAL A 36 -9.52 21.20 -4.99
CA VAL A 36 -10.89 21.42 -5.49
C VAL A 36 -11.27 20.37 -6.52
N THR A 37 -10.32 19.96 -7.36
CA THR A 37 -10.50 18.93 -8.39
C THR A 37 -9.52 17.77 -8.19
N PRO A 38 -9.84 16.56 -8.65
CA PRO A 38 -8.91 15.44 -8.64
C PRO A 38 -7.84 15.54 -9.73
N ASP A 39 -7.97 16.50 -10.65
CA ASP A 39 -7.14 16.61 -11.85
C ASP A 39 -5.70 16.99 -11.51
N SER A 40 -4.76 16.17 -11.98
CA SER A 40 -3.34 16.44 -11.84
C SER A 40 -2.53 15.67 -12.89
N PRO A 41 -1.57 16.30 -13.58
CA PRO A 41 -0.70 15.63 -14.53
C PRO A 41 0.14 14.54 -13.88
N TYR A 42 0.32 14.58 -12.56
CA TYR A 42 1.06 13.55 -11.80
C TYR A 42 0.22 12.31 -11.48
N ARG A 43 -1.08 12.33 -11.76
CA ARG A 43 -2.01 11.22 -11.56
C ARG A 43 -2.35 10.49 -12.86
N THR A 44 -2.18 11.14 -14.00
CA THR A 44 -2.46 10.62 -15.35
C THR A 44 -1.18 10.11 -16.04
N ALA A 45 -1.34 9.41 -17.18
CA ALA A 45 -0.20 8.97 -17.99
C ALA A 45 0.64 10.16 -18.49
N PRO A 46 1.97 10.03 -18.52
CA PRO A 46 2.78 8.89 -18.10
C PRO A 46 3.24 8.95 -16.64
N LEU A 47 3.03 10.08 -15.94
CA LEU A 47 3.55 10.31 -14.58
C LEU A 47 2.73 9.58 -13.50
N GLY A 48 1.47 9.26 -13.78
CA GLY A 48 0.54 8.59 -12.88
C GLY A 48 0.66 7.06 -12.83
N LEU A 49 1.57 6.45 -13.62
CA LEU A 49 1.77 5.00 -13.62
C LEU A 49 2.23 4.51 -12.26
N ARG A 50 1.57 3.46 -11.75
CA ARG A 50 1.91 2.80 -10.47
C ARG A 50 1.92 1.29 -10.65
N GLY A 51 2.69 0.59 -9.80
CA GLY A 51 2.66 -0.86 -9.67
C GLY A 51 1.82 -1.27 -8.47
N LEU A 52 0.93 -2.23 -8.65
CA LEU A 52 0.23 -2.93 -7.57
C LEU A 52 0.90 -4.28 -7.37
N ASN A 53 1.35 -4.55 -6.15
CA ASN A 53 1.89 -5.85 -5.76
C ASN A 53 0.76 -6.84 -5.46
N THR A 54 1.09 -8.10 -5.21
CA THR A 54 0.13 -9.16 -4.92
C THR A 54 -0.83 -8.80 -3.80
N ILE A 55 -0.33 -8.28 -2.68
CA ILE A 55 -1.15 -7.94 -1.50
C ILE A 55 -2.19 -6.84 -1.83
N SER A 56 -1.78 -5.82 -2.58
CA SER A 56 -2.69 -4.75 -3.01
C SER A 56 -3.73 -5.26 -4.01
N LEU A 57 -3.33 -6.13 -4.94
CA LEU A 57 -4.27 -6.75 -5.88
C LEU A 57 -5.27 -7.66 -5.16
N GLU A 58 -4.83 -8.45 -4.17
CA GLU A 58 -5.71 -9.27 -3.33
C GLU A 58 -6.72 -8.40 -2.56
N ALA A 59 -6.30 -7.22 -2.05
CA ALA A 59 -7.19 -6.29 -1.38
C ALA A 59 -8.30 -5.80 -2.33
N PHE A 60 -7.96 -5.36 -3.54
CA PHE A 60 -8.93 -4.97 -4.56
C PHE A 60 -9.80 -6.15 -5.04
N TYR A 61 -9.21 -7.33 -5.19
CA TYR A 61 -9.91 -8.54 -5.64
C TYR A 61 -11.00 -8.95 -4.65
N ARG A 62 -10.69 -8.94 -3.35
CA ARG A 62 -11.64 -9.24 -2.27
C ARG A 62 -12.76 -8.20 -2.14
N ARG A 63 -12.65 -7.04 -2.76
CA ARG A 63 -13.68 -5.99 -2.77
C ARG A 63 -14.35 -5.84 -4.14
N ASP A 64 -14.13 -6.79 -5.05
CA ASP A 64 -14.68 -6.78 -6.40
C ASP A 64 -14.31 -5.49 -7.19
N MET A 65 -13.09 -5.00 -6.98
CA MET A 65 -12.57 -3.79 -7.63
C MET A 65 -11.35 -4.03 -8.52
N MET A 66 -10.69 -5.20 -8.43
CA MET A 66 -9.45 -5.46 -9.16
C MET A 66 -9.61 -5.27 -10.67
N HIS A 67 -10.71 -5.74 -11.26
CA HIS A 67 -10.99 -5.63 -12.70
C HIS A 67 -11.16 -4.17 -13.17
N LEU A 68 -11.44 -3.24 -12.25
CA LEU A 68 -11.58 -1.80 -12.53
C LEU A 68 -10.25 -1.05 -12.45
N VAL A 69 -9.28 -1.54 -11.67
CA VAL A 69 -8.03 -0.83 -11.39
C VAL A 69 -6.79 -1.51 -11.96
N ALA A 70 -6.82 -2.80 -12.26
CA ALA A 70 -5.68 -3.56 -12.77
C ALA A 70 -5.78 -3.82 -14.28
N ASN A 71 -4.68 -4.29 -14.90
CA ASN A 71 -4.57 -4.59 -16.34
C ASN A 71 -4.70 -3.38 -17.28
N LEU A 72 -4.64 -2.16 -16.73
CA LEU A 72 -4.78 -0.93 -17.52
C LEU A 72 -3.50 -0.59 -18.28
N VAL A 73 -2.35 -1.09 -17.81
CA VAL A 73 -1.05 -0.79 -18.39
C VAL A 73 -0.26 -2.09 -18.55
N LYS A 74 -0.06 -2.53 -19.79
CA LYS A 74 0.89 -3.60 -20.09
C LYS A 74 2.30 -3.00 -20.13
N PRO A 75 3.29 -3.58 -19.42
CA PRO A 75 4.68 -3.13 -19.51
C PRO A 75 5.17 -3.23 -20.97
N ARG A 76 5.36 -2.09 -21.64
CA ARG A 76 5.81 -2.06 -23.05
C ARG A 76 7.33 -1.88 -23.18
N PHE A 77 8.05 -1.72 -22.08
CA PHE A 77 9.47 -1.35 -22.17
C PHE A 77 10.41 -2.52 -22.40
N LEU A 78 9.92 -3.75 -22.34
CA LEU A 78 10.73 -4.91 -22.63
C LEU A 78 10.09 -5.68 -23.78
N LYS A 79 10.82 -5.85 -24.89
CA LYS A 79 10.46 -6.85 -25.89
C LYS A 79 10.57 -8.21 -25.20
N PRO A 80 9.56 -9.09 -25.32
CA PRO A 80 9.66 -10.45 -24.82
C PRO A 80 10.92 -11.08 -25.40
N LYS A 81 11.88 -11.41 -24.55
CA LYS A 81 12.95 -12.34 -24.89
C LYS A 81 12.49 -13.71 -24.45
N GLU A 82 12.86 -14.74 -25.17
CA GLU A 82 12.60 -16.11 -24.72
C GLU A 82 13.07 -16.28 -23.28
N ARG A 83 12.19 -16.81 -22.40
CA ARG A 83 12.42 -17.06 -20.98
C ARG A 83 12.73 -15.82 -20.14
N PHE A 84 12.13 -14.67 -20.47
CA PHE A 84 12.23 -13.49 -19.63
C PHE A 84 10.88 -12.77 -19.54
N THR A 85 10.34 -12.71 -18.31
CA THR A 85 9.16 -11.90 -17.93
C THR A 85 9.56 -10.88 -16.89
N PHE A 86 9.20 -9.61 -17.10
CA PHE A 86 9.47 -8.55 -16.13
C PHE A 86 8.74 -8.81 -14.82
N GLY A 87 9.50 -9.03 -13.74
CA GLY A 87 8.97 -9.30 -12.40
C GLY A 87 9.05 -8.09 -11.45
N GLY A 88 9.71 -7.02 -11.86
CA GLY A 88 9.98 -5.86 -11.03
C GLY A 88 11.46 -5.46 -11.09
N HIS A 89 11.91 -4.65 -10.15
CA HIS A 89 13.32 -4.28 -10.06
C HIS A 89 13.75 -3.98 -8.62
N PHE A 90 15.05 -4.07 -8.37
CA PHE A 90 15.69 -3.52 -7.18
C PHE A 90 16.73 -2.48 -7.64
N ALA A 91 16.54 -1.23 -7.27
CA ALA A 91 17.42 -0.13 -7.66
C ALA A 91 17.71 -0.07 -9.19
N GLY A 92 16.71 -0.35 -10.03
CA GLY A 92 16.86 -0.41 -11.49
C GLY A 92 17.46 -1.71 -12.03
N MET A 93 17.90 -2.63 -11.18
CA MET A 93 18.31 -3.98 -11.58
C MET A 93 17.05 -4.84 -11.75
N ILE A 94 16.84 -5.30 -12.99
CA ILE A 94 15.59 -5.96 -13.40
C ILE A 94 15.55 -7.40 -12.89
N LEU A 95 14.38 -7.81 -12.39
CA LEU A 95 14.08 -9.15 -11.89
C LEU A 95 13.31 -9.94 -12.94
N ASN A 96 13.63 -11.22 -13.08
CA ASN A 96 12.99 -12.12 -14.03
C ASN A 96 11.93 -13.00 -13.32
N ALA A 97 10.66 -12.79 -13.61
CA ALA A 97 9.56 -13.54 -13.02
C ALA A 97 9.54 -15.04 -13.44
N GLU A 98 10.15 -15.40 -14.59
CA GLU A 98 10.27 -16.81 -15.01
C GLU A 98 11.15 -17.67 -14.07
N LEU A 99 11.95 -17.02 -13.23
CA LEU A 99 12.79 -17.69 -12.24
C LEU A 99 12.11 -17.86 -10.88
N LEU A 100 10.86 -17.36 -10.72
CA LEU A 100 10.14 -17.45 -9.46
C LEU A 100 9.79 -18.90 -9.13
N ASP A 101 10.30 -19.37 -8.01
CA ASP A 101 10.07 -20.72 -7.48
C ASP A 101 8.82 -20.70 -6.58
N MET A 102 7.67 -21.04 -7.14
CA MET A 102 6.39 -21.07 -6.41
C MET A 102 6.32 -22.22 -5.39
N GLU A 103 7.16 -23.26 -5.49
CA GLU A 103 7.17 -24.35 -4.51
C GLU A 103 7.62 -23.87 -3.11
N LYS A 104 8.41 -22.80 -3.06
CA LYS A 104 8.79 -22.13 -1.80
C LYS A 104 7.65 -21.39 -1.13
N HIS A 105 6.53 -21.20 -1.83
CA HIS A 105 5.37 -20.43 -1.37
C HIS A 105 4.14 -21.35 -1.26
N LYS A 106 4.21 -22.40 -0.43
CA LYS A 106 3.16 -23.43 -0.24
C LYS A 106 1.73 -22.86 -0.19
N TYR A 107 1.55 -21.70 0.45
CA TYR A 107 0.23 -21.09 0.65
C TYR A 107 -0.12 -20.00 -0.38
N ARG A 108 0.61 -19.91 -1.49
CA ARG A 108 0.32 -18.98 -2.60
C ARG A 108 -0.25 -19.74 -3.80
N LEU A 109 -1.56 -19.97 -3.77
CA LEU A 109 -2.25 -20.64 -4.86
C LEU A 109 -2.35 -19.76 -6.12
N PRO A 110 -2.31 -20.37 -7.31
CA PRO A 110 -2.55 -19.64 -8.55
C PRO A 110 -3.92 -18.96 -8.55
N GLY A 111 -3.95 -17.69 -8.89
CA GLY A 111 -5.18 -16.90 -8.90
C GLY A 111 -5.01 -15.56 -9.61
N PRO A 112 -6.11 -14.84 -9.89
CA PRO A 112 -6.07 -13.61 -10.69
C PRO A 112 -5.28 -12.47 -10.02
N ALA A 113 -5.15 -12.48 -8.69
CA ALA A 113 -4.44 -11.44 -7.93
C ALA A 113 -2.99 -11.80 -7.58
N LEU A 114 -2.47 -12.97 -8.00
CA LEU A 114 -1.12 -13.41 -7.62
C LEU A 114 -0.01 -12.59 -8.28
N VAL A 115 -0.16 -12.23 -9.55
CA VAL A 115 0.88 -11.57 -10.34
C VAL A 115 0.72 -10.05 -10.25
N PRO A 116 1.76 -9.30 -9.81
CA PRO A 116 1.75 -7.84 -9.78
C PRO A 116 1.33 -7.21 -11.12
N ASN A 117 0.65 -6.07 -11.06
CA ASN A 117 0.09 -5.45 -12.25
C ASN A 117 0.26 -3.92 -12.23
N GLY A 118 0.21 -3.31 -13.42
CA GLY A 118 0.23 -1.86 -13.57
C GLY A 118 -1.15 -1.24 -13.43
N THR A 119 -1.19 -0.02 -12.89
CA THR A 119 -2.39 0.81 -12.79
C THR A 119 -2.06 2.28 -13.03
N MET A 120 -3.10 3.10 -13.19
CA MET A 120 -3.00 4.55 -13.21
C MET A 120 -3.61 5.14 -11.94
N LEU A 121 -2.93 6.11 -11.35
CA LEU A 121 -3.34 6.66 -10.05
C LEU A 121 -4.71 7.36 -10.11
N ASP A 122 -5.00 8.09 -11.20
CA ASP A 122 -6.31 8.71 -11.44
C ASP A 122 -7.45 7.69 -11.51
N VAL A 123 -7.19 6.54 -12.13
CA VAL A 123 -8.18 5.45 -12.21
C VAL A 123 -8.43 4.85 -10.82
N VAL A 124 -7.38 4.60 -10.05
CA VAL A 124 -7.53 4.09 -8.67
C VAL A 124 -8.34 5.08 -7.82
N GLU A 125 -8.00 6.37 -7.86
CA GLU A 125 -8.71 7.40 -7.09
C GLU A 125 -10.18 7.54 -7.53
N ARG A 126 -10.46 7.54 -8.84
CA ARG A 126 -11.82 7.62 -9.36
C ARG A 126 -12.67 6.41 -8.93
N VAL A 127 -12.16 5.20 -9.12
CA VAL A 127 -12.87 3.96 -8.74
C VAL A 127 -13.15 3.94 -7.24
N LEU A 128 -12.16 4.29 -6.42
CA LEU A 128 -12.33 4.32 -4.96
C LEU A 128 -13.30 5.42 -4.51
N ALA A 129 -13.31 6.59 -5.16
CA ALA A 129 -14.28 7.65 -4.85
C ALA A 129 -15.71 7.18 -5.16
N GLU A 130 -15.96 6.67 -6.38
CA GLU A 130 -17.25 6.13 -6.80
C GLU A 130 -17.76 5.02 -5.86
N LYS A 131 -16.88 4.07 -5.49
CA LYS A 131 -17.21 2.97 -4.57
C LYS A 131 -17.45 3.45 -3.15
N SER A 132 -16.73 4.46 -2.68
CA SER A 132 -16.94 5.07 -1.35
C SER A 132 -18.29 5.80 -1.28
N GLU A 133 -18.62 6.60 -2.28
CA GLU A 133 -19.91 7.29 -2.36
C GLU A 133 -21.09 6.30 -2.43
N ALA A 134 -20.93 5.18 -3.15
CA ALA A 134 -21.93 4.13 -3.24
C ALA A 134 -22.24 3.43 -1.89
N VAL A 135 -21.32 3.49 -0.93
CA VAL A 135 -21.54 2.99 0.45
C VAL A 135 -21.84 4.12 1.45
N GLY A 136 -22.23 5.30 0.97
CA GLY A 136 -22.71 6.42 1.79
C GLY A 136 -21.63 7.35 2.35
N VAL A 137 -20.39 7.24 1.90
CA VAL A 137 -19.32 8.18 2.29
C VAL A 137 -19.55 9.55 1.67
N LYS A 138 -19.38 10.62 2.45
CA LYS A 138 -19.41 11.99 1.96
C LYS A 138 -17.99 12.50 1.69
N ILE A 139 -17.74 12.98 0.49
CA ILE A 139 -16.45 13.55 0.09
C ILE A 139 -16.64 15.06 -0.18
N LEU A 140 -15.89 15.90 0.56
CA LEU A 140 -15.89 17.35 0.37
C LEU A 140 -14.51 17.81 -0.11
N ARG A 141 -14.47 18.43 -1.28
CA ARG A 141 -13.27 19.01 -1.88
C ARG A 141 -13.18 20.53 -1.61
N GLY A 142 -11.97 21.08 -1.74
CA GLY A 142 -11.70 22.48 -1.36
C GLY A 142 -11.74 22.71 0.15
N LYS A 143 -11.59 21.63 0.95
CA LYS A 143 -11.66 21.65 2.42
C LYS A 143 -10.32 21.22 3.04
N GLY A 144 -9.29 22.05 2.87
CA GLY A 144 -8.01 21.85 3.55
C GLY A 144 -8.15 22.08 5.06
N VAL A 145 -7.74 21.10 5.87
CA VAL A 145 -7.76 21.20 7.34
C VAL A 145 -6.66 22.16 7.81
N THR A 146 -7.01 23.07 8.68
CA THR A 146 -6.11 24.10 9.24
C THR A 146 -5.93 23.99 10.74
N SER A 147 -6.92 23.45 11.47
CA SER A 147 -6.83 23.22 12.92
C SER A 147 -7.48 21.88 13.31
N LEU A 148 -7.07 21.37 14.47
CA LEU A 148 -7.56 20.15 15.07
C LEU A 148 -7.59 20.32 16.59
N SER A 149 -8.69 19.92 17.21
CA SER A 149 -8.78 19.69 18.65
C SER A 149 -9.43 18.35 18.93
N GLN A 150 -9.06 17.71 20.04
CA GLN A 150 -9.67 16.46 20.50
C GLN A 150 -9.94 16.50 21.99
N ASP A 151 -11.00 15.84 22.41
CA ASP A 151 -11.29 15.47 23.78
C ASP A 151 -11.49 13.96 23.91
N ASP A 152 -11.95 13.46 25.05
CA ASP A 152 -12.11 12.03 25.30
C ASP A 152 -13.16 11.36 24.37
N ASN A 153 -14.08 12.13 23.80
CA ASN A 153 -15.24 11.62 23.06
C ASN A 153 -15.32 12.09 21.61
N SER A 154 -14.63 13.17 21.26
CA SER A 154 -14.81 13.82 19.96
C SER A 154 -13.54 14.45 19.40
N ILE A 155 -13.58 14.66 18.10
CA ILE A 155 -12.61 15.41 17.31
C ILE A 155 -13.34 16.57 16.65
N THR A 156 -12.74 17.75 16.69
CA THR A 156 -13.21 18.92 15.94
C THR A 156 -12.11 19.41 15.03
N VAL A 157 -12.42 19.63 13.76
CA VAL A 157 -11.50 20.22 12.77
C VAL A 157 -12.09 21.45 12.09
N GLU A 158 -11.24 22.38 11.76
CA GLU A 158 -11.57 23.49 10.87
C GLU A 158 -11.00 23.23 9.50
N ALA A 159 -11.84 23.32 8.46
CA ALA A 159 -11.46 23.05 7.09
C ALA A 159 -12.24 23.96 6.11
N GLY A 160 -11.53 24.73 5.29
CA GLY A 160 -12.15 25.64 4.32
C GLY A 160 -13.11 26.66 4.94
N GLY A 161 -12.85 27.13 6.15
CA GLY A 161 -13.67 28.09 6.89
C GLY A 161 -14.92 27.50 7.58
N GLU A 162 -15.09 26.19 7.60
CA GLU A 162 -16.17 25.47 8.26
C GLU A 162 -15.64 24.53 9.34
N THR A 163 -16.48 24.27 10.36
CA THR A 163 -16.16 23.37 11.46
C THR A 163 -16.85 22.02 11.27
N PHE A 164 -16.11 20.92 11.42
CA PHE A 164 -16.60 19.54 11.34
C PHE A 164 -16.27 18.79 12.63
N THR A 165 -17.20 17.95 13.07
CA THR A 165 -17.04 17.15 14.31
C THR A 165 -17.23 15.67 13.99
N GLY A 166 -16.36 14.83 14.56
CA GLY A 166 -16.42 13.38 14.45
C GLY A 166 -15.97 12.70 15.74
N LYS A 167 -16.15 11.37 15.83
CA LYS A 167 -15.63 10.59 16.96
C LYS A 167 -14.15 10.24 16.78
N TRP A 168 -13.73 10.00 15.56
CA TRP A 168 -12.36 9.63 15.19
C TRP A 168 -11.89 10.44 13.99
N LEU A 169 -10.56 10.61 13.87
CA LEU A 169 -9.94 11.22 12.70
C LEU A 169 -8.80 10.34 12.19
N VAL A 170 -8.72 10.20 10.86
CA VAL A 170 -7.58 9.55 10.23
C VAL A 170 -6.91 10.51 9.25
N GLY A 171 -5.65 10.84 9.49
CA GLY A 171 -4.80 11.61 8.58
C GLY A 171 -4.28 10.72 7.44
N CYS A 172 -4.77 10.97 6.22
CA CYS A 172 -4.32 10.39 4.96
C CYS A 172 -3.83 11.49 4.00
N ASP A 173 -3.35 12.60 4.55
CA ASP A 173 -3.05 13.87 3.86
C ASP A 173 -1.61 13.96 3.33
N GLY A 174 -0.99 12.80 3.12
CA GLY A 174 0.27 12.66 2.40
C GLY A 174 1.51 13.05 3.19
N GLY A 175 2.68 12.99 2.55
CA GLY A 175 3.99 13.13 3.22
C GLY A 175 4.22 14.47 3.91
N ARG A 176 3.51 15.52 3.48
CA ARG A 176 3.53 16.85 4.14
C ARG A 176 2.45 17.00 5.20
N SER A 177 1.84 15.92 5.65
CA SER A 177 0.67 15.85 6.54
C SER A 177 0.58 17.00 7.54
N THR A 178 -0.55 17.71 7.49
CA THR A 178 -0.96 18.72 8.45
C THR A 178 -1.42 18.05 9.74
N ILE A 179 -2.16 16.95 9.63
CA ILE A 179 -2.70 16.19 10.78
C ILE A 179 -1.57 15.66 11.66
N ARG A 180 -0.55 15.01 11.05
CA ARG A 180 0.61 14.51 11.82
C ARG A 180 1.27 15.62 12.65
N LYS A 181 1.45 16.81 12.06
CA LYS A 181 2.12 17.94 12.69
C LYS A 181 1.27 18.55 13.83
N ILE A 182 -0.02 18.80 13.56
CA ILE A 182 -0.91 19.44 14.53
C ILE A 182 -1.18 18.50 15.71
N ALA A 183 -1.39 17.21 15.45
CA ALA A 183 -1.63 16.22 16.50
C ALA A 183 -0.36 15.87 17.31
N GLY A 184 0.83 16.30 16.87
CA GLY A 184 2.07 16.14 17.64
C GLY A 184 2.71 14.75 17.50
N PHE A 185 2.44 14.01 16.42
CA PHE A 185 3.12 12.72 16.21
C PHE A 185 4.62 12.90 16.04
N GLU A 186 5.40 12.10 16.74
CA GLU A 186 6.83 12.00 16.54
C GLU A 186 7.16 11.40 15.18
N TRP A 187 8.23 11.95 14.53
CA TRP A 187 8.60 11.65 13.17
C TRP A 187 10.08 11.31 13.09
N ALA A 188 10.39 10.01 13.02
CA ALA A 188 11.76 9.49 13.06
C ALA A 188 12.22 8.97 11.71
N GLY A 189 13.52 9.05 11.42
CA GLY A 189 14.13 8.50 10.21
C GLY A 189 15.39 9.22 9.76
N THR A 190 15.63 9.25 8.44
CA THR A 190 16.86 9.78 7.83
C THR A 190 16.61 11.03 6.99
N LYS A 191 17.60 11.93 6.97
CA LYS A 191 17.66 13.05 6.04
C LYS A 191 17.84 12.54 4.60
N PRO A 192 17.50 13.34 3.59
CA PRO A 192 17.69 12.93 2.20
C PRO A 192 19.18 12.86 1.81
N GLU A 193 19.48 11.94 0.89
CA GLU A 193 20.76 11.79 0.21
C GLU A 193 20.70 12.39 -1.22
N CYS A 194 19.48 12.47 -1.80
CA CYS A 194 19.30 12.96 -3.15
C CYS A 194 18.01 13.77 -3.34
N THR A 195 18.04 14.65 -4.36
CA THR A 195 16.85 15.22 -4.97
C THR A 195 16.45 14.38 -6.17
N GLY A 196 15.17 13.98 -6.21
CA GLY A 196 14.57 13.31 -7.35
C GLY A 196 13.72 14.28 -8.17
N TYR A 197 13.71 14.11 -9.49
CA TYR A 197 12.89 14.89 -10.40
C TYR A 197 11.99 13.95 -11.23
N ALA A 198 10.72 14.32 -11.37
CA ALA A 198 9.80 13.72 -12.31
C ALA A 198 9.45 14.77 -13.37
N ILE A 199 9.82 14.51 -14.62
CA ILE A 199 9.79 15.49 -15.71
C ILE A 199 8.96 14.92 -16.86
N LEU A 200 8.11 15.75 -17.46
CA LEU A 200 7.47 15.52 -18.74
C LEU A 200 7.84 16.67 -19.65
N ALA A 201 8.63 16.39 -20.69
CA ALA A 201 9.16 17.40 -21.60
C ALA A 201 9.46 16.80 -22.98
N ASP A 202 9.65 17.69 -23.95
CA ASP A 202 10.35 17.36 -25.19
C ASP A 202 11.83 17.71 -25.00
N TYR A 203 12.73 16.92 -25.56
CA TYR A 203 14.17 17.04 -25.34
C TYR A 203 14.90 17.10 -26.68
N ASP A 204 15.94 17.94 -26.75
CA ASP A 204 16.94 17.93 -27.81
C ASP A 204 17.94 16.81 -27.53
N ASN A 205 18.42 16.11 -28.58
CA ASN A 205 19.42 15.05 -28.47
C ASN A 205 19.01 13.86 -27.57
N LYS A 206 17.73 13.57 -27.37
CA LYS A 206 17.30 12.47 -26.49
C LYS A 206 17.76 11.07 -26.91
N GLU A 207 18.16 10.91 -28.18
CA GLU A 207 18.64 9.64 -28.76
C GLU A 207 19.96 9.17 -28.15
N VAL A 208 20.73 10.06 -27.49
CA VAL A 208 21.93 9.69 -26.75
C VAL A 208 21.61 9.02 -25.40
N LEU A 209 20.36 9.15 -24.92
CA LEU A 209 19.91 8.54 -23.69
C LEU A 209 19.42 7.13 -23.91
N LYS A 210 19.78 6.23 -23.02
CA LYS A 210 19.26 4.86 -23.02
C LYS A 210 17.88 4.82 -22.37
N SER A 211 16.94 4.08 -22.97
CA SER A 211 15.63 3.83 -22.39
C SER A 211 15.72 2.99 -21.10
N GLY A 212 14.76 3.15 -20.19
CA GLY A 212 14.68 2.42 -18.93
C GLY A 212 15.61 2.96 -17.84
N PHE A 213 16.04 2.09 -16.93
CA PHE A 213 16.84 2.43 -15.75
C PHE A 213 18.32 2.50 -16.07
N ASN A 214 18.95 3.63 -15.79
CA ASN A 214 20.36 3.88 -16.10
C ASN A 214 21.04 4.54 -14.90
N ALA A 215 22.03 3.86 -14.31
CA ALA A 215 22.91 4.47 -13.33
C ALA A 215 24.19 4.95 -14.00
N THR A 216 24.67 6.10 -13.58
CA THR A 216 25.81 6.82 -14.11
C THR A 216 26.75 7.24 -12.98
N ASP A 217 27.84 7.91 -13.33
CA ASP A 217 28.73 8.54 -12.34
C ASP A 217 28.12 9.79 -11.70
N GLY A 218 27.04 10.33 -12.26
CA GLY A 218 26.32 11.50 -11.73
C GLY A 218 25.07 11.16 -10.92
N GLY A 219 24.60 9.90 -10.97
CA GLY A 219 23.37 9.48 -10.30
C GLY A 219 22.61 8.41 -11.06
N MET A 220 21.29 8.54 -11.13
CA MET A 220 20.43 7.62 -11.88
C MET A 220 19.39 8.38 -12.69
N TYR A 221 19.10 7.89 -13.91
CA TYR A 221 17.98 8.36 -14.70
C TYR A 221 17.13 7.22 -15.26
N ILE A 222 15.85 7.53 -15.48
CA ILE A 222 14.91 6.63 -16.15
C ILE A 222 14.27 7.39 -17.28
N VAL A 223 14.35 6.86 -18.52
CA VAL A 223 13.70 7.43 -19.69
C VAL A 223 12.51 6.56 -20.07
N GLY A 224 11.33 7.16 -20.07
CA GLY A 224 10.12 6.55 -20.56
C GLY A 224 9.82 6.89 -22.03
N HIS A 225 8.88 6.15 -22.62
CA HIS A 225 8.57 6.26 -24.05
C HIS A 225 7.78 7.52 -24.44
N LEU A 226 7.13 8.16 -23.47
CA LEU A 226 6.20 9.30 -23.72
C LEU A 226 6.79 10.67 -23.33
N GLY A 227 8.13 10.78 -23.32
CA GLY A 227 8.82 12.03 -22.95
C GLY A 227 8.96 12.23 -21.44
N ASN A 228 8.56 11.24 -20.63
CA ASN A 228 8.81 11.29 -19.19
C ASN A 228 10.24 10.87 -18.86
N MET A 229 10.83 11.60 -17.94
CA MET A 229 12.15 11.31 -17.37
C MET A 229 12.07 11.41 -15.85
N PHE A 230 12.72 10.46 -15.17
CA PHE A 230 12.96 10.54 -13.72
C PHE A 230 14.47 10.63 -13.50
N LEU A 231 14.90 11.50 -12.59
CA LEU A 231 16.30 11.67 -12.22
C LEU A 231 16.46 11.52 -10.73
N LEU A 232 17.57 10.95 -10.29
CA LEU A 232 18.07 11.03 -8.92
C LEU A 232 19.43 11.71 -8.94
N ASP A 233 19.50 12.89 -8.36
CA ASP A 233 20.69 13.71 -8.21
C ASP A 233 21.17 13.63 -6.75
N PHE A 234 22.36 13.12 -6.51
CA PHE A 234 22.93 12.91 -5.18
C PHE A 234 23.52 14.20 -4.60
N ASP A 235 22.67 15.21 -4.48
CA ASP A 235 22.98 16.56 -3.98
C ASP A 235 22.72 16.73 -2.47
N GLY A 236 22.41 15.65 -1.73
CA GLY A 236 22.03 15.70 -0.32
C GLY A 236 20.60 16.25 -0.11
N GLY A 237 19.77 16.27 -1.16
CA GLY A 237 18.42 16.84 -1.10
C GLY A 237 18.41 18.36 -1.02
N ALA A 238 19.44 19.01 -1.60
CA ALA A 238 19.69 20.43 -1.44
C ALA A 238 18.73 21.34 -2.23
N TYR A 239 18.00 20.80 -3.22
CA TYR A 239 17.07 21.62 -4.02
C TYR A 239 15.90 22.14 -3.15
N ASP A 240 15.74 23.47 -3.17
CA ASP A 240 14.57 24.11 -2.52
C ASP A 240 13.30 23.89 -3.35
N ARG A 241 12.49 22.94 -2.90
CA ARG A 241 11.24 22.51 -3.56
C ARG A 241 10.08 23.53 -3.46
N THR A 242 10.33 24.70 -2.89
CA THR A 242 9.38 25.83 -2.94
C THR A 242 9.62 26.72 -4.18
N GLN A 243 10.79 26.57 -4.82
CA GLN A 243 11.13 27.30 -6.06
C GLN A 243 10.49 26.62 -7.27
N GLU A 244 10.25 27.41 -8.30
CA GLU A 244 9.84 26.92 -9.61
C GLU A 244 10.98 26.17 -10.28
N ILE A 245 10.66 25.03 -10.89
CA ILE A 245 11.62 24.23 -11.63
C ILE A 245 11.70 24.78 -13.06
N THR A 246 12.82 25.45 -13.39
CA THR A 246 13.01 26.04 -14.74
C THR A 246 13.73 25.08 -15.69
N PRO A 247 13.59 25.25 -17.02
CA PRO A 247 14.36 24.49 -18.00
C PRO A 247 15.87 24.58 -17.80
N GLU A 248 16.41 25.75 -17.43
CA GLU A 248 17.84 25.99 -17.19
C GLU A 248 18.34 25.15 -16.01
N HIS A 249 17.56 25.13 -14.91
CA HIS A 249 17.88 24.28 -13.77
C HIS A 249 17.89 22.81 -14.19
N LEU A 250 16.83 22.35 -14.90
CA LEU A 250 16.75 20.97 -15.36
C LEU A 250 17.89 20.59 -16.31
N ASN A 251 18.29 21.49 -17.23
CA ASN A 251 19.43 21.24 -18.12
C ASN A 251 20.72 20.98 -17.35
N THR A 252 20.95 21.75 -16.27
CA THR A 252 22.10 21.56 -15.38
C THR A 252 22.06 20.21 -14.67
N VAL A 253 20.90 19.82 -14.14
CA VAL A 253 20.69 18.53 -13.45
C VAL A 253 20.80 17.37 -14.44
N ILE A 254 20.15 17.46 -15.61
CA ILE A 254 20.18 16.43 -16.67
C ILE A 254 21.65 16.17 -17.08
N ALA A 255 22.40 17.21 -17.41
CA ALA A 255 23.81 17.05 -17.82
C ALA A 255 24.66 16.38 -16.72
N ARG A 256 24.48 16.77 -15.44
CA ARG A 256 25.16 16.17 -14.30
C ARG A 256 24.80 14.71 -14.10
N VAL A 257 23.49 14.41 -14.05
CA VAL A 257 23.00 13.05 -13.72
C VAL A 257 23.20 12.08 -14.88
N THR A 258 22.94 12.51 -16.12
CA THR A 258 23.05 11.63 -17.29
C THR A 258 24.46 11.52 -17.85
N CYS A 259 25.34 12.46 -17.51
CA CYS A 259 26.65 12.65 -18.13
C CYS A 259 26.57 12.85 -19.66
N GLN A 260 25.45 13.44 -20.14
CA GLN A 260 25.18 13.68 -21.57
C GLN A 260 24.70 15.13 -21.77
N ASP A 261 24.94 15.70 -22.97
CA ASP A 261 24.41 17.00 -23.36
C ASP A 261 23.03 16.86 -23.98
N VAL A 262 22.03 16.79 -23.10
CA VAL A 262 20.60 16.75 -23.44
C VAL A 262 19.93 17.94 -22.80
N LYS A 263 19.09 18.64 -23.54
CA LYS A 263 18.39 19.85 -23.08
C LYS A 263 16.88 19.71 -23.19
N VAL A 264 16.19 20.35 -22.27
CA VAL A 264 14.74 20.50 -22.31
C VAL A 264 14.41 21.53 -23.39
N ALA A 265 13.75 21.08 -24.48
CA ALA A 265 13.28 21.93 -25.56
C ALA A 265 11.91 22.55 -25.21
N ASN A 266 11.01 21.79 -24.59
CA ASN A 266 9.70 22.26 -24.16
C ASN A 266 9.29 21.55 -22.87
N LEU A 267 9.28 22.27 -21.75
CA LEU A 267 8.86 21.75 -20.44
C LEU A 267 7.34 21.75 -20.33
N LYS A 268 6.75 20.58 -20.15
CA LYS A 268 5.30 20.40 -19.93
C LYS A 268 4.98 20.37 -18.44
N HIS A 269 5.70 19.51 -17.68
CA HIS A 269 5.54 19.39 -16.23
C HIS A 269 6.85 18.97 -15.58
N ALA A 270 7.12 19.48 -14.38
CA ALA A 270 8.20 19.00 -13.53
C ALA A 270 7.79 19.05 -12.06
N SER A 271 8.27 18.10 -11.29
CA SER A 271 8.19 18.12 -9.84
C SER A 271 9.47 17.58 -9.22
N ALA A 272 9.78 18.05 -8.02
CA ALA A 272 10.91 17.56 -7.24
C ALA A 272 10.44 16.86 -5.97
N PHE A 273 11.12 15.78 -5.62
CA PHE A 273 10.94 15.02 -4.39
C PHE A 273 12.31 14.71 -3.77
N THR A 274 12.33 14.10 -2.60
CA THR A 274 13.57 13.59 -2.00
C THR A 274 13.37 12.14 -1.57
N ASP A 275 14.48 11.43 -1.37
CA ASP A 275 14.50 10.07 -0.81
C ASP A 275 14.39 10.05 0.72
N ARG A 276 14.01 11.17 1.36
CA ARG A 276 13.82 11.25 2.81
C ARG A 276 12.97 10.07 3.31
N CYS A 277 13.54 9.26 4.20
CA CYS A 277 12.88 8.12 4.81
C CYS A 277 12.48 8.43 6.23
N MET A 278 11.17 8.54 6.50
CA MET A 278 10.65 8.90 7.82
C MET A 278 9.40 8.09 8.13
N GLN A 279 9.21 7.77 9.42
CA GLN A 279 8.03 7.07 9.92
C GLN A 279 7.57 7.68 11.24
N ALA A 280 6.26 7.74 11.47
CA ALA A 280 5.70 8.05 12.77
C ALA A 280 6.02 6.90 13.74
N THR A 281 6.44 7.26 14.97
CA THR A 281 6.77 6.26 16.01
C THR A 281 5.54 5.55 16.54
N GLU A 282 4.39 6.20 16.43
CA GLU A 282 3.07 5.68 16.74
C GLU A 282 2.10 6.01 15.61
N TYR A 283 1.10 5.14 15.37
CA TYR A 283 0.08 5.37 14.33
C TYR A 283 -1.25 5.83 14.91
N ARG A 284 -1.35 5.95 16.24
CA ARG A 284 -2.51 6.50 16.97
C ARG A 284 -2.08 7.36 18.15
N LEU A 285 -2.67 8.55 18.27
CA LEU A 285 -2.60 9.43 19.45
C LEU A 285 -4.03 9.85 19.84
N GLY A 286 -4.51 9.30 20.94
CA GLY A 286 -5.90 9.50 21.34
C GLY A 286 -6.87 8.97 20.28
N ARG A 287 -7.70 9.86 19.73
CA ARG A 287 -8.67 9.58 18.67
C ARG A 287 -8.19 9.93 17.27
N VAL A 288 -6.92 10.31 17.11
CA VAL A 288 -6.28 10.61 15.83
C VAL A 288 -5.40 9.45 15.41
N LEU A 289 -5.57 8.99 14.15
CA LEU A 289 -4.73 7.97 13.54
C LEU A 289 -4.07 8.51 12.27
N LEU A 290 -3.01 7.84 11.81
CA LEU A 290 -2.33 8.13 10.55
C LEU A 290 -2.31 6.89 9.65
N ALA A 291 -2.41 7.10 8.33
CA ALA A 291 -2.25 6.04 7.33
C ALA A 291 -1.57 6.57 6.06
N GLY A 292 -0.88 5.69 5.35
CA GLY A 292 -0.16 6.02 4.11
C GLY A 292 0.98 7.01 4.35
N ASP A 293 1.26 7.87 3.38
CA ASP A 293 2.37 8.84 3.44
C ASP A 293 2.28 9.81 4.63
N ALA A 294 1.11 9.96 5.27
CA ALA A 294 0.99 10.69 6.53
C ALA A 294 1.71 9.99 7.69
N ALA A 295 1.74 8.64 7.68
CA ALA A 295 2.40 7.81 8.68
C ALA A 295 3.84 7.44 8.33
N HIS A 296 4.19 7.37 7.04
CA HIS A 296 5.53 6.97 6.56
C HIS A 296 5.82 7.51 5.16
N ILE A 297 7.03 7.97 4.95
CA ILE A 297 7.53 8.38 3.63
C ILE A 297 8.88 7.74 3.35
N HIS A 298 9.15 7.48 2.10
CA HIS A 298 10.41 6.92 1.62
C HIS A 298 10.63 7.28 0.13
N SER A 299 11.79 6.91 -0.41
CA SER A 299 12.06 7.05 -1.85
C SER A 299 10.97 6.36 -2.68
N PRO A 300 10.43 7.00 -3.73
CA PRO A 300 9.45 6.37 -4.62
C PRO A 300 10.05 5.24 -5.48
N LEU A 301 11.36 5.07 -5.45
CA LEU A 301 12.05 4.01 -6.16
C LEU A 301 11.61 2.63 -5.68
N GLY A 302 11.14 1.80 -6.59
CA GLY A 302 10.61 0.46 -6.28
C GLY A 302 9.10 0.41 -6.04
N ALA A 303 8.39 1.55 -6.17
CA ALA A 303 6.91 1.63 -6.18
C ALA A 303 6.22 1.03 -4.94
N GLN A 304 6.82 1.13 -3.74
CA GLN A 304 6.30 0.51 -2.52
C GLN A 304 5.24 1.37 -1.78
N GLY A 305 5.26 2.72 -1.90
CA GLY A 305 4.45 3.61 -1.06
C GLY A 305 2.94 3.41 -1.19
N LEU A 306 2.42 3.33 -2.42
CA LEU A 306 1.00 3.04 -2.64
C LEU A 306 0.59 1.70 -2.02
N ASN A 307 1.38 0.66 -2.24
CA ASN A 307 1.11 -0.69 -1.72
C ASN A 307 1.15 -0.75 -0.19
N LEU A 308 2.12 -0.06 0.42
CA LEU A 308 2.22 0.05 1.87
C LEU A 308 0.97 0.74 2.46
N GLY A 309 0.57 1.88 1.90
CA GLY A 309 -0.61 2.62 2.37
C GLY A 309 -1.94 1.88 2.14
N LEU A 310 -2.11 1.16 1.02
CA LEU A 310 -3.30 0.30 0.81
C LEU A 310 -3.39 -0.79 1.90
N GLY A 311 -2.24 -1.36 2.29
CA GLY A 311 -2.15 -2.27 3.42
C GLY A 311 -2.55 -1.62 4.76
N ASP A 312 -2.24 -0.33 4.98
CA ASP A 312 -2.72 0.41 6.16
C ASP A 312 -4.24 0.53 6.14
N ALA A 313 -4.80 0.97 5.00
CA ALA A 313 -6.24 1.21 4.88
C ALA A 313 -7.08 -0.04 5.13
N ILE A 314 -6.70 -1.18 4.53
CA ILE A 314 -7.47 -2.43 4.72
C ILE A 314 -7.30 -3.00 6.13
N ASN A 315 -6.12 -2.84 6.75
CA ASN A 315 -5.86 -3.29 8.11
C ASN A 315 -6.62 -2.44 9.14
N LEU A 316 -6.62 -1.11 8.97
CA LEU A 316 -7.25 -0.16 9.90
C LEU A 316 -8.79 -0.19 9.78
N GLY A 317 -9.32 -0.23 8.56
CA GLY A 317 -10.72 0.04 8.29
C GLY A 317 -11.69 -0.83 9.09
N TRP A 318 -11.46 -2.15 9.13
CA TRP A 318 -12.32 -3.06 9.87
C TRP A 318 -12.16 -2.96 11.40
N LYS A 319 -10.93 -2.71 11.89
CA LYS A 319 -10.62 -2.56 13.32
C LYS A 319 -11.29 -1.30 13.87
N LEU A 320 -11.18 -0.19 13.17
CA LEU A 320 -11.81 1.07 13.56
C LEU A 320 -13.34 0.96 13.50
N ALA A 321 -13.91 0.34 12.47
CA ALA A 321 -15.35 0.11 12.39
C ALA A 321 -15.86 -0.79 13.53
N ALA A 322 -15.13 -1.85 13.88
CA ALA A 322 -15.47 -2.72 15.02
C ALA A 322 -15.42 -1.95 16.35
N THR A 323 -14.41 -1.13 16.55
CA THR A 323 -14.26 -0.29 17.74
C THR A 323 -15.42 0.72 17.88
N ILE A 324 -15.81 1.37 16.77
CA ILE A 324 -16.94 2.31 16.75
C ILE A 324 -18.27 1.60 17.09
N LYS A 325 -18.49 0.41 16.52
CA LYS A 325 -19.71 -0.38 16.80
C LYS A 325 -19.81 -0.87 18.24
N ALA A 326 -18.66 -1.08 18.90
CA ALA A 326 -18.60 -1.47 20.31
C ALA A 326 -18.93 -0.31 21.27
N GLY A 327 -19.00 0.95 20.77
CA GLY A 327 -19.42 2.12 21.52
C GLY A 327 -18.28 2.92 22.13
N ASP A 328 -18.63 3.98 22.86
CA ASP A 328 -17.64 4.99 23.32
C ASP A 328 -16.65 4.46 24.39
N ASN A 329 -17.04 3.43 25.14
CA ASN A 329 -16.18 2.77 26.13
C ASN A 329 -15.56 1.46 25.61
N ALA A 330 -15.43 1.31 24.28
CA ALA A 330 -14.86 0.10 23.70
C ALA A 330 -13.40 -0.11 24.16
N ASP A 331 -13.04 -1.37 24.40
CA ASP A 331 -11.64 -1.75 24.55
C ASP A 331 -10.89 -1.49 23.24
N LEU A 332 -9.81 -0.71 23.33
CA LEU A 332 -9.01 -0.32 22.17
C LEU A 332 -7.95 -1.37 21.78
N THR A 333 -7.89 -2.51 22.48
CA THR A 333 -6.88 -3.55 22.26
C THR A 333 -6.86 -4.02 20.78
N LEU A 334 -8.03 -4.19 20.16
CA LEU A 334 -8.12 -4.54 18.73
C LEU A 334 -7.59 -3.41 17.85
N LEU A 335 -7.96 -2.16 18.11
CA LEU A 335 -7.52 -1.00 17.33
C LEU A 335 -6.01 -0.80 17.46
N ASP A 336 -5.45 -1.03 18.63
CA ASP A 336 -4.01 -0.90 18.91
C ASP A 336 -3.16 -1.94 18.17
N THR A 337 -3.76 -3.04 17.71
CA THR A 337 -3.06 -3.98 16.81
C THR A 337 -2.73 -3.34 15.46
N TYR A 338 -3.38 -2.25 15.04
CA TYR A 338 -3.04 -1.52 13.83
C TYR A 338 -1.58 -1.07 13.83
N GLY A 339 -1.17 -0.32 14.84
CA GLY A 339 0.23 0.11 14.97
C GLY A 339 1.19 -1.07 15.12
N LYS A 340 0.84 -2.07 15.94
CA LYS A 340 1.67 -3.26 16.18
C LYS A 340 1.94 -4.05 14.89
N GLU A 341 0.96 -4.15 14.00
CA GLU A 341 1.08 -4.88 12.74
C GLU A 341 1.71 -4.03 11.62
N ARG A 342 1.42 -2.71 11.55
CA ARG A 342 1.81 -1.88 10.41
C ARG A 342 3.14 -1.16 10.57
N ILE A 343 3.53 -0.79 11.78
CA ILE A 343 4.82 -0.12 12.02
C ILE A 343 6.00 -1.01 11.58
N PRO A 344 6.08 -2.31 11.93
CA PRO A 344 7.18 -3.17 11.47
C PRO A 344 7.24 -3.31 9.95
N ILE A 345 6.09 -3.41 9.27
CA ILE A 345 6.04 -3.47 7.80
C ILE A 345 6.54 -2.15 7.17
N GLY A 346 6.10 -1.01 7.72
CA GLY A 346 6.59 0.30 7.30
C GLY A 346 8.10 0.44 7.48
N GLN A 347 8.62 0.05 8.65
CA GLN A 347 10.05 0.07 8.96
C GLN A 347 10.85 -0.77 7.96
N TRP A 348 10.37 -1.98 7.65
CA TRP A 348 11.00 -2.84 6.65
C TRP A 348 11.03 -2.17 5.26
N VAL A 349 9.93 -1.53 4.81
CA VAL A 349 9.90 -0.81 3.53
C VAL A 349 10.87 0.36 3.52
N LEU A 350 11.01 1.09 4.63
CA LEU A 350 11.98 2.18 4.75
C LEU A 350 13.42 1.66 4.63
N GLU A 351 13.74 0.53 5.26
CA GLU A 351 15.06 -0.12 5.14
C GLU A 351 15.32 -0.60 3.71
N TRP A 352 14.32 -1.23 3.08
CA TRP A 352 14.39 -1.69 1.70
C TRP A 352 14.68 -0.55 0.71
N THR A 353 14.01 0.60 0.87
CA THR A 353 14.22 1.74 -0.01
C THR A 353 15.55 2.47 0.26
N ARG A 354 16.01 2.53 1.51
CA ARG A 354 17.37 3.01 1.83
C ARG A 354 18.45 2.14 1.21
N ALA A 355 18.29 0.81 1.25
CA ALA A 355 19.21 -0.10 0.59
C ALA A 355 19.27 0.14 -0.93
N GLN A 356 18.12 0.41 -1.58
CA GLN A 356 18.10 0.78 -3.00
C GLN A 356 18.88 2.08 -3.27
N ILE A 357 18.67 3.13 -2.47
CA ILE A 357 19.40 4.40 -2.62
C ILE A 357 20.90 4.18 -2.43
N THR A 358 21.31 3.40 -1.43
CA THR A 358 22.72 3.08 -1.19
C THR A 358 23.39 2.45 -2.42
N THR A 359 22.70 1.53 -3.12
CA THR A 359 23.26 0.90 -4.34
C THR A 359 23.34 1.83 -5.54
N LEU A 360 22.66 2.99 -5.49
CA LEU A 360 22.64 3.98 -6.57
C LEU A 360 23.59 5.14 -6.35
N ARG A 361 24.20 5.25 -5.17
CA ARG A 361 25.20 6.29 -4.88
C ARG A 361 26.32 6.23 -5.92
N PRO A 362 26.73 7.38 -6.48
CA PRO A 362 27.75 7.42 -7.53
C PRO A 362 29.18 7.21 -6.99
N ASP A 363 29.37 7.14 -5.67
CA ASP A 363 30.66 6.92 -5.04
C ASP A 363 31.16 5.45 -5.16
N LEU A 364 32.39 5.20 -4.73
CA LEU A 364 33.02 3.87 -4.80
C LEU A 364 32.27 2.80 -3.97
N PHE A 365 31.69 3.18 -2.83
CA PHE A 365 30.97 2.25 -1.96
C PHE A 365 29.63 1.84 -2.60
N GLY A 366 28.86 2.81 -3.13
CA GLY A 366 27.62 2.53 -3.85
C GLY A 366 27.85 1.65 -5.08
N LYS A 367 28.88 1.96 -5.88
CA LYS A 367 29.25 1.15 -7.05
C LYS A 367 29.64 -0.28 -6.66
N ALA A 368 30.45 -0.47 -5.61
CA ALA A 368 30.86 -1.79 -5.14
C ALA A 368 29.64 -2.60 -4.64
N THR A 369 28.79 -1.98 -3.81
CA THR A 369 27.54 -2.61 -3.32
C THR A 369 26.63 -3.03 -4.48
N ARG A 370 26.46 -2.15 -5.47
CA ARG A 370 25.66 -2.42 -6.67
C ARG A 370 26.17 -3.62 -7.46
N HIS A 371 27.49 -3.77 -7.62
CA HIS A 371 28.09 -4.92 -8.31
C HIS A 371 27.75 -6.22 -7.59
N VAL A 372 27.94 -6.28 -6.27
CA VAL A 372 27.61 -7.47 -5.46
C VAL A 372 26.12 -7.82 -5.56
N ILE A 373 25.21 -6.82 -5.40
CA ILE A 373 23.76 -7.05 -5.49
C ILE A 373 23.35 -7.50 -6.89
N ARG A 374 23.94 -6.92 -7.95
CA ARG A 374 23.68 -7.34 -9.33
C ARG A 374 24.06 -8.80 -9.57
N ASP A 375 25.24 -9.20 -9.09
CA ASP A 375 25.75 -10.56 -9.25
C ASP A 375 24.87 -11.54 -8.45
N LEU A 376 24.37 -11.13 -7.27
CA LEU A 376 23.40 -11.91 -6.49
C LEU A 376 22.05 -12.05 -7.23
N ILE A 377 21.49 -10.97 -7.79
CA ILE A 377 20.24 -11.00 -8.58
C ILE A 377 20.37 -11.88 -9.82
N ALA A 378 21.57 -12.04 -10.37
CA ALA A 378 21.82 -12.90 -11.52
C ALA A 378 21.70 -14.40 -11.19
N THR A 379 21.73 -14.79 -9.90
CA THR A 379 21.47 -16.16 -9.46
C THR A 379 19.96 -16.41 -9.30
N THR A 380 19.51 -17.66 -9.43
CA THR A 380 18.10 -18.03 -9.21
C THR A 380 17.65 -17.69 -7.80
N GLU A 381 18.42 -18.04 -6.79
CA GLU A 381 18.13 -17.80 -5.37
C GLU A 381 18.06 -16.30 -5.06
N GLY A 382 19.01 -15.53 -5.56
CA GLY A 382 19.01 -14.06 -5.39
C GLY A 382 17.81 -13.42 -6.09
N ASN A 383 17.51 -13.80 -7.32
CA ASN A 383 16.36 -13.32 -8.04
C ASN A 383 15.05 -13.62 -7.27
N ASN A 384 14.88 -14.85 -6.76
CA ASN A 384 13.72 -15.24 -5.95
C ASN A 384 13.61 -14.43 -4.66
N PHE A 385 14.74 -14.20 -3.96
CA PHE A 385 14.77 -13.38 -2.75
C PHE A 385 14.24 -11.96 -2.98
N PHE A 386 14.60 -11.34 -4.10
CA PHE A 386 14.15 -9.99 -4.44
C PHE A 386 12.71 -9.99 -4.99
N LEU A 387 12.33 -10.97 -5.82
CA LEU A 387 10.97 -11.10 -6.35
C LEU A 387 9.94 -11.30 -5.24
N ASP A 388 10.21 -12.20 -4.32
CA ASP A 388 9.35 -12.47 -3.16
C ASP A 388 8.98 -11.16 -2.44
N ARG A 389 9.96 -10.31 -2.20
CA ARG A 389 9.79 -9.05 -1.49
C ARG A 389 9.07 -7.97 -2.32
N VAL A 390 9.41 -7.88 -3.61
CA VAL A 390 8.76 -6.93 -4.52
C VAL A 390 7.29 -7.29 -4.74
N TRP A 391 6.99 -8.58 -4.84
CA TRP A 391 5.62 -9.07 -4.98
C TRP A 391 4.85 -9.08 -3.66
N GLY A 392 5.54 -9.14 -2.52
CA GLY A 392 4.95 -9.22 -1.19
C GLY A 392 4.46 -10.63 -0.82
N LEU A 393 5.05 -11.68 -1.42
CA LEU A 393 4.60 -13.08 -1.21
C LEU A 393 4.83 -13.55 0.22
N SER A 394 5.93 -13.13 0.86
CA SER A 394 6.29 -13.47 2.24
C SER A 394 5.77 -12.49 3.30
N ASN A 395 4.94 -11.51 2.92
CA ASN A 395 4.37 -10.58 3.88
C ASN A 395 3.52 -11.34 4.92
N ARG A 396 3.89 -11.20 6.19
CA ARG A 396 3.24 -11.85 7.33
C ARG A 396 3.27 -10.93 8.54
N TYR A 397 2.13 -10.83 9.24
CA TYR A 397 2.08 -10.20 10.56
C TYR A 397 2.49 -11.22 11.63
N ASP A 398 3.24 -10.77 12.62
CA ASP A 398 3.45 -11.56 13.84
C ASP A 398 2.18 -11.48 14.69
N LEU A 399 1.41 -12.54 14.68
CA LEU A 399 0.20 -12.69 15.49
C LEU A 399 0.42 -13.56 16.74
N GLY A 400 1.66 -13.96 17.00
CA GLY A 400 2.02 -14.83 18.14
C GLY A 400 1.58 -16.27 17.94
N ASP A 401 1.52 -16.76 16.71
CA ASP A 401 1.18 -18.14 16.35
C ASP A 401 2.29 -18.78 15.52
N GLU A 402 2.60 -20.06 15.78
CA GLU A 402 3.67 -20.77 15.09
C GLU A 402 3.25 -21.30 13.71
N HIS A 403 1.95 -21.47 13.45
CA HIS A 403 1.47 -21.94 12.15
C HIS A 403 1.86 -20.98 11.04
N PRO A 404 2.57 -21.42 9.98
CA PRO A 404 3.19 -20.53 9.00
C PRO A 404 2.18 -19.69 8.20
N LEU A 405 0.93 -20.15 8.08
CA LEU A 405 -0.14 -19.41 7.39
C LEU A 405 -0.74 -18.29 8.25
N VAL A 406 -0.72 -18.40 9.59
CA VAL A 406 -1.29 -17.39 10.49
C VAL A 406 -0.50 -16.09 10.38
N GLY A 407 -1.19 -14.98 10.18
CA GLY A 407 -0.63 -13.65 9.90
C GLY A 407 -0.38 -13.37 8.42
N SER A 408 -0.45 -14.38 7.55
CA SER A 408 -0.31 -14.23 6.09
C SER A 408 -1.67 -13.97 5.42
N SER A 409 -1.62 -13.50 4.17
CA SER A 409 -2.81 -13.39 3.33
C SER A 409 -3.36 -14.77 3.01
N VAL A 410 -4.68 -14.93 3.13
CA VAL A 410 -5.36 -16.21 2.86
C VAL A 410 -5.16 -16.65 1.41
N PRO A 411 -4.86 -17.95 1.15
CA PRO A 411 -4.79 -18.50 -0.19
C PRO A 411 -6.12 -18.32 -0.94
N ASP A 412 -6.08 -17.99 -2.22
CA ASP A 412 -7.29 -17.88 -3.05
C ASP A 412 -7.75 -19.25 -3.52
N PHE A 413 -8.36 -20.03 -2.63
CA PHE A 413 -8.85 -21.38 -2.93
C PHE A 413 -9.83 -21.37 -4.10
N GLU A 414 -9.64 -22.31 -5.01
CA GLU A 414 -10.60 -22.66 -6.05
C GLU A 414 -11.44 -23.84 -5.54
N PHE A 415 -12.75 -23.65 -5.42
CA PHE A 415 -13.66 -24.68 -4.95
C PHE A 415 -14.08 -25.62 -6.09
N ASN A 416 -14.69 -26.77 -5.73
CA ASN A 416 -15.10 -27.77 -6.70
C ASN A 416 -16.22 -27.28 -7.66
N ASP A 417 -16.93 -26.22 -7.28
CA ASP A 417 -17.92 -25.52 -8.12
C ASP A 417 -17.30 -24.43 -9.02
N GLU A 418 -15.98 -24.41 -9.15
CA GLU A 418 -15.18 -23.42 -9.90
C GLU A 418 -15.21 -21.99 -9.34
N SER A 419 -15.94 -21.74 -8.26
CA SER A 419 -15.88 -20.45 -7.57
C SER A 419 -14.58 -20.29 -6.79
N ARG A 420 -14.22 -19.04 -6.46
CA ARG A 420 -12.99 -18.72 -5.69
C ARG A 420 -13.30 -18.03 -4.37
N LEU A 421 -12.38 -18.14 -3.43
CA LEU A 421 -12.51 -17.56 -2.09
C LEU A 421 -12.53 -16.03 -2.12
N GLY A 422 -11.64 -15.40 -2.91
CA GLY A 422 -11.49 -13.95 -2.90
C GLY A 422 -12.82 -13.19 -3.05
N PRO A 423 -13.64 -13.45 -4.08
CA PRO A 423 -14.95 -12.79 -4.23
C PRO A 423 -15.97 -13.05 -3.11
N LYS A 424 -15.81 -14.13 -2.34
CA LYS A 424 -16.70 -14.44 -1.20
C LYS A 424 -16.44 -13.52 0.01
N LEU A 425 -15.30 -12.81 0.04
CA LEU A 425 -14.93 -11.86 1.10
C LEU A 425 -15.36 -10.40 0.81
N LYS A 426 -16.18 -10.17 -0.23
CA LYS A 426 -16.54 -8.83 -0.71
C LYS A 426 -17.36 -7.99 0.27
N ASN A 427 -18.11 -8.64 1.16
CA ASN A 427 -18.93 -7.98 2.19
C ASN A 427 -18.11 -7.36 3.34
N GLY A 428 -16.81 -7.66 3.39
CA GLY A 428 -15.90 -7.13 4.41
C GLY A 428 -16.06 -7.74 5.81
N LEU A 429 -16.77 -8.85 5.95
CA LEU A 429 -16.82 -9.63 7.19
C LEU A 429 -15.60 -10.56 7.29
N GLY A 430 -15.33 -11.09 8.50
CA GLY A 430 -14.47 -12.25 8.66
C GLY A 430 -15.12 -13.51 8.09
N MET A 431 -14.35 -14.59 7.95
CA MET A 431 -14.88 -15.87 7.48
C MET A 431 -14.23 -17.03 8.22
N LEU A 432 -15.03 -17.98 8.68
CA LEU A 432 -14.56 -19.33 9.02
C LEU A 432 -14.75 -20.23 7.79
N LEU A 433 -13.64 -20.62 7.18
CA LEU A 433 -13.63 -21.61 6.11
C LEU A 433 -13.36 -22.99 6.71
N ASP A 434 -14.27 -23.93 6.45
CA ASP A 434 -14.27 -25.27 7.00
C ASP A 434 -14.37 -26.29 5.87
N PHE A 435 -13.34 -27.09 5.69
CA PHE A 435 -13.28 -28.11 4.64
C PHE A 435 -13.90 -29.44 5.03
N GLU A 436 -14.20 -29.65 6.33
CA GLU A 436 -14.69 -30.91 6.88
C GLU A 436 -16.17 -30.87 7.32
N ALA A 437 -16.81 -29.69 7.25
CA ALA A 437 -18.20 -29.47 7.67
C ALA A 437 -18.44 -29.80 9.16
N ASP A 438 -17.57 -29.34 10.04
CA ASP A 438 -17.66 -29.57 11.49
C ASP A 438 -18.80 -28.73 12.10
N GLU A 439 -19.83 -29.40 12.61
CA GLU A 439 -20.99 -28.74 13.25
C GLU A 439 -20.60 -27.95 14.51
N THR A 440 -19.48 -28.27 15.17
CA THR A 440 -18.96 -27.53 16.33
C THR A 440 -18.43 -26.15 15.89
N LEU A 441 -17.67 -26.12 14.79
CA LEU A 441 -17.16 -24.89 14.20
C LEU A 441 -18.29 -23.99 13.67
N LYS A 442 -19.28 -24.60 13.03
CA LYS A 442 -20.46 -23.90 12.56
C LYS A 442 -21.23 -23.27 13.73
N GLY A 443 -21.53 -24.04 14.76
CA GLY A 443 -22.23 -23.55 15.96
C GLY A 443 -21.44 -22.49 16.74
N LEU A 444 -20.09 -22.53 16.70
CA LEU A 444 -19.24 -21.49 17.26
C LEU A 444 -19.39 -20.18 16.44
N THR A 445 -19.39 -20.28 15.11
CA THR A 445 -19.48 -19.10 14.22
C THR A 445 -20.81 -18.38 14.37
N GLU A 446 -21.92 -19.09 14.64
CA GLU A 446 -23.25 -18.49 14.86
C GLU A 446 -23.27 -17.46 15.99
N LYS A 447 -22.40 -17.61 17.02
CA LYS A 447 -22.26 -16.64 18.12
C LYS A 447 -21.67 -15.30 17.66
N TYR A 448 -21.01 -15.28 16.50
CA TYR A 448 -20.40 -14.11 15.89
C TYR A 448 -21.12 -13.67 14.61
N ALA A 449 -22.41 -14.01 14.49
CA ALA A 449 -23.24 -13.61 13.36
C ALA A 449 -23.16 -12.10 13.09
N GLY A 450 -23.05 -11.71 11.81
CA GLY A 450 -22.84 -10.34 11.39
C GLY A 450 -21.41 -9.80 11.56
N LYS A 451 -20.48 -10.60 12.09
CA LYS A 451 -19.03 -10.31 12.16
C LYS A 451 -18.24 -11.33 11.36
N VAL A 452 -18.66 -12.59 11.35
CA VAL A 452 -17.98 -13.71 10.68
C VAL A 452 -19.01 -14.53 9.92
N ASP A 453 -18.73 -14.78 8.65
CA ASP A 453 -19.48 -15.74 7.83
C ASP A 453 -18.91 -17.14 8.01
N TYR A 454 -19.78 -18.16 7.92
CA TYR A 454 -19.36 -19.56 7.85
C TYR A 454 -19.46 -20.05 6.41
N LEU A 455 -18.39 -20.67 5.93
CA LEU A 455 -18.34 -21.32 4.62
C LEU A 455 -17.79 -22.74 4.78
N SER A 456 -18.65 -23.74 4.54
CA SER A 456 -18.18 -25.12 4.33
C SER A 456 -18.13 -25.42 2.84
N ALA A 457 -16.95 -25.78 2.34
CA ALA A 457 -16.76 -26.08 0.92
C ALA A 457 -15.51 -26.91 0.71
N SER A 458 -15.55 -27.82 -0.26
CA SER A 458 -14.36 -28.59 -0.69
C SER A 458 -13.61 -27.81 -1.78
N ALA A 459 -12.31 -27.62 -1.60
CA ALA A 459 -11.42 -27.00 -2.57
C ALA A 459 -10.67 -28.05 -3.41
N LYS A 460 -10.28 -27.67 -4.64
CA LYS A 460 -9.46 -28.52 -5.52
C LYS A 460 -8.11 -28.85 -4.89
N GLU A 461 -7.54 -27.90 -4.12
CA GLU A 461 -6.34 -28.06 -3.34
C GLU A 461 -6.54 -27.44 -1.96
N GLN A 462 -6.48 -28.24 -0.90
CA GLN A 462 -6.75 -27.80 0.49
C GLN A 462 -5.44 -27.51 1.28
N LEU A 463 -4.27 -27.79 0.71
CA LEU A 463 -2.95 -27.56 1.31
C LEU A 463 -2.71 -28.31 2.64
N GLY A 464 -3.51 -29.36 2.92
CA GLY A 464 -3.48 -30.09 4.18
C GLY A 464 -4.28 -29.45 5.31
N LEU A 465 -5.04 -28.39 5.03
CA LEU A 465 -5.83 -27.66 6.03
C LEU A 465 -7.21 -28.31 6.21
N SER A 466 -7.69 -28.36 7.45
CA SER A 466 -9.06 -28.75 7.81
C SER A 466 -9.97 -27.54 7.97
N ALA A 467 -9.50 -26.46 8.58
CA ALA A 467 -10.26 -25.22 8.74
C ALA A 467 -9.35 -24.01 8.95
N MET A 468 -9.89 -22.82 8.75
CA MET A 468 -9.20 -21.56 9.07
C MET A 468 -10.17 -20.42 9.38
N LEU A 469 -9.75 -19.51 10.28
CA LEU A 469 -10.42 -18.26 10.56
C LEU A 469 -9.72 -17.11 9.83
N ILE A 470 -10.47 -16.38 9.03
CA ILE A 470 -9.98 -15.29 8.17
C ILE A 470 -10.53 -13.97 8.71
N ARG A 471 -9.66 -12.99 8.89
CA ARG A 471 -10.04 -11.62 9.29
C ARG A 471 -10.65 -10.87 8.10
N PRO A 472 -11.39 -9.76 8.36
CA PRO A 472 -12.00 -8.92 7.34
C PRO A 472 -11.02 -8.32 6.31
N ASP A 473 -9.73 -8.19 6.68
CA ASP A 473 -8.64 -7.77 5.78
C ASP A 473 -8.04 -8.91 4.95
N GLY A 474 -8.59 -10.13 5.09
CA GLY A 474 -8.12 -11.32 4.38
C GLY A 474 -6.87 -11.96 4.97
N VAL A 475 -6.48 -11.58 6.19
CA VAL A 475 -5.38 -12.22 6.92
C VAL A 475 -5.88 -13.43 7.69
N VAL A 476 -5.13 -14.52 7.65
CA VAL A 476 -5.47 -15.72 8.43
C VAL A 476 -5.18 -15.48 9.90
N ALA A 477 -6.21 -15.59 10.72
CA ALA A 477 -6.17 -15.38 12.17
C ALA A 477 -5.87 -16.67 12.95
N TRP A 478 -6.27 -17.81 12.38
CA TRP A 478 -6.08 -19.15 12.92
C TRP A 478 -6.21 -20.17 11.77
N ALA A 479 -5.49 -21.29 11.86
CA ALA A 479 -5.57 -22.38 10.90
C ALA A 479 -5.35 -23.72 11.60
N ALA A 480 -5.96 -24.78 11.08
CA ALA A 480 -5.78 -26.16 11.56
C ALA A 480 -5.44 -27.10 10.40
N GLU A 481 -4.55 -28.07 10.68
CA GLU A 481 -4.26 -29.22 9.84
C GLU A 481 -4.71 -30.49 10.58
N GLY A 482 -5.78 -31.17 10.11
CA GLY A 482 -6.37 -32.33 10.79
C GLY A 482 -7.29 -31.95 11.98
N ASN A 483 -7.08 -32.57 13.16
CA ASN A 483 -7.95 -32.36 14.31
C ASN A 483 -7.97 -30.89 14.77
N THR A 484 -9.14 -30.33 14.92
CA THR A 484 -9.36 -28.95 15.34
C THR A 484 -9.26 -28.82 16.87
N ASP A 485 -8.34 -27.99 17.35
CA ASP A 485 -8.33 -27.52 18.74
C ASP A 485 -9.42 -26.45 18.93
N ILE A 486 -10.54 -26.85 19.54
CA ILE A 486 -11.71 -26.00 19.77
C ILE A 486 -11.41 -24.83 20.70
N ASP A 487 -10.51 -24.97 21.66
CA ASP A 487 -10.17 -23.87 22.57
C ASP A 487 -9.26 -22.85 21.89
N ALA A 488 -8.33 -23.28 21.03
CA ALA A 488 -7.54 -22.37 20.21
C ALA A 488 -8.41 -21.54 19.24
N VAL A 489 -9.37 -22.17 18.57
CA VAL A 489 -10.27 -21.41 17.67
C VAL A 489 -11.18 -20.44 18.44
N LYS A 490 -11.70 -20.83 19.62
CA LYS A 490 -12.47 -19.91 20.50
C LYS A 490 -11.62 -18.69 20.90
N ALA A 491 -10.38 -18.92 21.30
CA ALA A 491 -9.45 -17.84 21.65
C ALA A 491 -9.20 -16.88 20.47
N ALA A 492 -9.07 -17.43 19.25
CA ALA A 492 -8.93 -16.63 18.04
C ALA A 492 -10.19 -15.80 17.74
N PHE A 493 -11.38 -16.39 17.87
CA PHE A 493 -12.65 -15.66 17.73
C PHE A 493 -12.75 -14.52 18.75
N GLU A 494 -12.49 -14.78 20.02
CA GLU A 494 -12.56 -13.77 21.09
C GLU A 494 -11.56 -12.66 20.84
N ARG A 495 -10.31 -12.98 20.50
CA ARG A 495 -9.27 -12.00 20.20
C ARG A 495 -9.67 -11.03 19.08
N TRP A 496 -10.24 -11.55 17.99
CA TRP A 496 -10.44 -10.75 16.76
C TRP A 496 -11.86 -10.24 16.59
N PHE A 497 -12.84 -10.88 17.19
CA PHE A 497 -14.26 -10.57 16.99
C PHE A 497 -15.04 -10.40 18.30
N GLY A 498 -14.42 -10.55 19.47
CA GLY A 498 -15.05 -10.48 20.79
C GLY A 498 -15.57 -9.10 21.19
N LEU A 499 -15.11 -8.00 20.55
CA LEU A 499 -15.58 -6.64 20.86
C LEU A 499 -17.10 -6.52 20.72
N GLY A 500 -17.77 -6.08 21.82
CA GLY A 500 -19.22 -5.87 21.83
C GLY A 500 -20.05 -7.15 21.81
N SER A 501 -19.49 -8.30 22.17
CA SER A 501 -20.19 -9.60 22.25
C SER A 501 -20.73 -9.93 23.65
N LYS A 502 -20.82 -8.94 24.57
CA LYS A 502 -21.38 -9.11 25.93
C LYS A 502 -22.86 -8.77 25.96
#